data_81279782acc1581a193d5d0d6c579ec9
#
_entry.id   81279782acc1581a193d5d0d6c579ec9
#
_cell.length_a   1.000
_cell.length_b   1.000
_cell.length_c   1.000
_cell.angle_alpha   90.00
_cell.angle_beta   90.00
_cell.angle_gamma   90.00
#
_symmetry.space_group_name_H-M   'P 1'
#
loop_
_entity.id
_entity.type
_entity.pdbx_description
1 polymer ?
#
loop_
_entity_poly.entity_id
_entity_poly.type
_entity_poly.pdbx_seq_one_letter_code
_entity_poly.pdbx_strand_id
1 'polypeptide(L)'
;MANMRLVKLKNRPSKGVFVFEYMQEQIERLRGQGKERTVETYQSALNSFMKFRDGIDLCFDEMDADLMEHYETEMRSTHHLSRNTTSFYMRILRCVYRKAVGEGLALPADPFENVYTGVDKTSKRAATLTDIKHIKQLDLSDHKSLEFARDIFLFSFYMRGMSFIDLAYYGAQNETYIED
;
A
#
# COMPACT_ATOMS: atom_id res chain seq x y z
N MET A 1 5.42 19.34 -5.91
CA MET A 1 5.37 19.75 -4.48
C MET A 1 3.97 20.30 -4.19
N ALA A 2 3.06 19.45 -3.79
CA ALA A 2 1.70 19.84 -3.40
C ALA A 2 1.63 19.86 -1.88
N ASN A 3 1.63 21.06 -1.32
CA ASN A 3 1.38 21.35 0.08
C ASN A 3 -0.08 20.98 0.40
N MET A 4 -0.30 19.79 0.94
CA MET A 4 -1.59 19.45 1.52
C MET A 4 -1.72 20.21 2.85
N ARG A 5 -2.30 21.39 2.76
CA ARG A 5 -2.69 22.18 3.92
C ARG A 5 -3.59 21.34 4.83
N LEU A 6 -3.19 21.23 6.08
CA LEU A 6 -4.00 20.77 7.21
C LEU A 6 -5.41 21.34 7.10
N VAL A 7 -6.38 20.48 6.76
CA VAL A 7 -7.80 20.80 6.88
C VAL A 7 -8.06 21.03 8.36
N LYS A 8 -8.44 22.23 8.73
CA LYS A 8 -8.80 22.59 10.11
C LYS A 8 -9.94 21.68 10.56
N LEU A 9 -9.64 20.79 11.49
CA LEU A 9 -10.60 19.96 12.21
C LEU A 9 -11.62 20.88 12.91
N LYS A 10 -12.83 20.96 12.36
CA LYS A 10 -13.96 21.62 12.99
C LYS A 10 -14.72 20.58 13.81
N ASN A 11 -14.92 20.90 15.09
CA ASN A 11 -15.64 20.18 16.14
C ASN A 11 -14.89 18.96 16.73
N ARG A 12 -14.16 19.21 17.82
CA ARG A 12 -13.62 18.17 18.71
C ARG A 12 -14.67 17.80 19.78
N PRO A 13 -15.10 16.53 19.89
CA PRO A 13 -15.69 16.05 21.13
C PRO A 13 -14.58 15.94 22.20
N SER A 14 -14.90 16.33 23.40
CA SER A 14 -13.97 16.41 24.53
C SER A 14 -13.83 15.07 25.23
N LYS A 15 -12.86 14.27 24.92
CA LYS A 15 -12.17 13.15 25.61
C LYS A 15 -12.03 11.93 24.70
N GLY A 16 -10.86 11.76 24.12
CA GLY A 16 -10.48 10.56 23.41
C GLY A 16 -9.24 10.83 22.53
N VAL A 17 -8.51 9.79 22.19
CA VAL A 17 -7.45 9.86 21.20
C VAL A 17 -8.07 9.75 19.82
N PHE A 18 -7.74 10.67 18.94
CA PHE A 18 -8.26 10.74 17.58
C PHE A 18 -7.51 9.82 16.63
N VAL A 19 -8.24 9.14 15.76
CA VAL A 19 -7.70 8.10 14.86
C VAL A 19 -6.74 8.68 13.83
N PHE A 20 -7.10 9.81 13.18
CA PHE A 20 -6.24 10.39 12.14
C PHE A 20 -4.97 10.99 12.74
N GLU A 21 -5.09 11.68 13.88
CA GLU A 21 -3.95 12.23 14.60
C GLU A 21 -2.99 11.11 15.03
N TYR A 22 -3.51 10.04 15.63
CA TYR A 22 -2.72 8.88 16.01
C TYR A 22 -2.05 8.19 14.82
N MET A 23 -2.79 7.99 13.71
CA MET A 23 -2.20 7.42 12.48
C MET A 23 -1.08 8.29 11.94
N GLN A 24 -1.22 9.62 11.97
CA GLN A 24 -0.17 10.54 11.54
C GLN A 24 1.08 10.40 12.41
N GLU A 25 0.93 10.29 13.73
CA GLU A 25 2.06 10.04 14.63
C GLU A 25 2.76 8.70 14.32
N GLN A 26 1.99 7.64 14.03
CA GLN A 26 2.59 6.37 13.63
C GLN A 26 3.36 6.47 12.31
N ILE A 27 2.86 7.25 11.35
CA ILE A 27 3.54 7.52 10.07
C ILE A 27 4.87 8.23 10.32
N GLU A 28 4.90 9.26 11.17
CA GLU A 28 6.14 9.97 11.50
C GLU A 28 7.14 9.06 12.23
N ARG A 29 6.68 8.21 13.16
CA ARG A 29 7.54 7.21 13.82
C ARG A 29 8.15 6.22 12.81
N LEU A 30 7.37 5.75 11.84
CA LEU A 30 7.85 4.85 10.79
C LEU A 30 8.85 5.53 9.85
N ARG A 31 8.63 6.81 9.53
CA ARG A 31 9.56 7.63 8.74
C ARG A 31 10.89 7.80 9.45
N GLY A 32 10.87 8.10 10.75
CA GLY A 32 12.07 8.16 11.57
C GLY A 32 12.86 6.84 11.67
N GLN A 33 12.20 5.69 11.36
CA GLN A 33 12.83 4.37 11.29
C GLN A 33 13.32 4.01 9.86
N GLY A 34 13.18 4.90 8.87
CA GLY A 34 13.55 4.65 7.48
C GLY A 34 12.63 3.65 6.74
N LYS A 35 11.42 3.39 7.26
CA LYS A 35 10.46 2.42 6.68
C LYS A 35 9.54 3.05 5.63
N GLU A 36 10.12 3.71 4.63
CA GLU A 36 9.40 4.51 3.63
C GLU A 36 8.25 3.76 2.95
N ARG A 37 8.46 2.48 2.57
CA ARG A 37 7.40 1.67 1.94
C ARG A 37 6.19 1.47 2.87
N THR A 38 6.42 1.32 4.16
CA THR A 38 5.34 1.20 5.16
C THR A 38 4.66 2.55 5.38
N VAL A 39 5.42 3.65 5.38
CA VAL A 39 4.89 5.03 5.43
C VAL A 39 3.91 5.28 4.30
N GLU A 40 4.28 4.98 3.04
CA GLU A 40 3.39 5.11 1.87
C GLU A 40 2.09 4.32 2.05
N THR A 41 2.20 3.11 2.59
CA THR A 41 1.08 2.21 2.84
C THR A 41 0.10 2.78 3.87
N TYR A 42 0.61 3.26 5.01
CA TYR A 42 -0.19 3.87 6.06
C TYR A 42 -0.80 5.19 5.59
N GLN A 43 -0.05 6.01 4.87
CA GLN A 43 -0.53 7.27 4.31
C GLN A 43 -1.69 7.04 3.32
N SER A 44 -1.58 6.01 2.48
CA SER A 44 -2.64 5.66 1.53
C SER A 44 -3.93 5.24 2.25
N ALA A 45 -3.82 4.44 3.31
CA ALA A 45 -4.97 4.02 4.12
C ALA A 45 -5.59 5.22 4.86
N LEU A 46 -4.77 6.07 5.47
CA LEU A 46 -5.23 7.28 6.14
C LEU A 46 -5.97 8.22 5.17
N ASN A 47 -5.38 8.50 4.01
CA ASN A 47 -6.01 9.38 3.01
C ASN A 47 -7.35 8.83 2.52
N SER A 48 -7.46 7.51 2.32
CA SER A 48 -8.70 6.86 1.94
C SER A 48 -9.77 6.98 3.02
N PHE A 49 -9.40 6.74 4.28
CA PHE A 49 -10.33 6.83 5.40
C PHE A 49 -10.73 8.28 5.72
N MET A 50 -9.80 9.24 5.63
CA MET A 50 -10.11 10.67 5.74
C MET A 50 -11.09 11.12 4.66
N LYS A 51 -10.94 10.62 3.43
CA LYS A 51 -11.87 10.94 2.34
C LYS A 51 -13.29 10.42 2.62
N PHE A 52 -13.42 9.19 3.09
CA PHE A 52 -14.68 8.59 3.49
C PHE A 52 -15.38 9.40 4.60
N ARG A 53 -14.60 9.98 5.51
CA ARG A 53 -15.10 10.76 6.65
C ARG A 53 -15.20 12.26 6.36
N ASP A 54 -15.06 12.72 5.11
CA ASP A 54 -15.03 14.14 4.74
C ASP A 54 -14.01 14.97 5.54
N GLY A 55 -12.92 14.36 5.95
CA GLY A 55 -11.88 14.98 6.78
C GLY A 55 -12.26 15.17 8.25
N ILE A 56 -13.39 14.62 8.70
CA ILE A 56 -13.84 14.69 10.11
C ILE A 56 -13.20 13.53 10.86
N ASP A 57 -12.27 13.84 11.78
CA ASP A 57 -11.65 12.85 12.65
C ASP A 57 -12.66 12.28 13.66
N LEU A 58 -12.34 11.09 14.19
CA LEU A 58 -13.17 10.40 15.17
C LEU A 58 -12.28 9.82 16.28
N CYS A 59 -12.88 9.61 17.46
CA CYS A 59 -12.22 8.89 18.54
C CYS A 59 -12.21 7.38 18.25
N PHE A 60 -11.25 6.66 18.82
CA PHE A 60 -11.22 5.19 18.72
C PHE A 60 -12.49 4.53 19.26
N ASP A 61 -13.15 5.12 20.25
CA ASP A 61 -14.41 4.63 20.84
C ASP A 61 -15.61 4.75 19.89
N GLU A 62 -15.51 5.60 18.86
CA GLU A 62 -16.53 5.76 17.80
C GLU A 62 -16.29 4.83 16.61
N MET A 63 -15.19 4.06 16.65
CA MET A 63 -14.82 3.13 15.58
C MET A 63 -15.48 1.78 15.86
N ASP A 64 -16.68 1.58 15.34
CA ASP A 64 -17.48 0.37 15.50
C ASP A 64 -17.58 -0.47 14.21
N ALA A 65 -18.24 -1.63 14.29
CA ALA A 65 -18.41 -2.54 13.17
C ALA A 65 -19.25 -1.95 12.05
N ASP A 66 -20.29 -1.20 12.38
CA ASP A 66 -21.19 -0.57 11.39
C ASP A 66 -20.44 0.46 10.55
N LEU A 67 -19.60 1.29 11.18
CA LEU A 67 -18.75 2.26 10.48
C LEU A 67 -17.77 1.56 9.52
N MET A 68 -17.18 0.46 9.95
CA MET A 68 -16.22 -0.28 9.11
C MET A 68 -16.92 -0.98 7.94
N GLU A 69 -18.11 -1.53 8.13
CA GLU A 69 -18.93 -2.09 7.04
C GLU A 69 -19.36 -1.02 6.02
N HIS A 70 -19.77 0.16 6.50
CA HIS A 70 -20.10 1.30 5.62
C HIS A 70 -18.88 1.71 4.79
N TYR A 71 -17.71 1.82 5.41
CA TYR A 71 -16.49 2.18 4.71
C TYR A 71 -16.10 1.11 3.67
N GLU A 72 -16.22 -0.20 4.00
CA GLU A 72 -15.99 -1.27 3.03
C GLU A 72 -16.94 -1.17 1.84
N THR A 73 -18.21 -0.95 2.12
CA THR A 73 -19.27 -0.83 1.10
C THR A 73 -19.01 0.34 0.17
N GLU A 74 -18.67 1.51 0.71
CA GLU A 74 -18.37 2.69 -0.11
C GLU A 74 -17.14 2.48 -1.00
N MET A 75 -16.07 1.93 -0.46
CA MET A 75 -14.87 1.61 -1.27
C MET A 75 -15.20 0.68 -2.45
N ARG A 76 -16.11 -0.27 -2.28
CA ARG A 76 -16.48 -1.23 -3.30
C ARG A 76 -17.53 -0.71 -4.28
N SER A 77 -18.56 -0.03 -3.78
CA SER A 77 -19.69 0.44 -4.58
C SER A 77 -19.38 1.75 -5.32
N THR A 78 -18.81 2.73 -4.62
CA THR A 78 -18.59 4.09 -5.16
C THR A 78 -17.24 4.19 -5.85
N HIS A 79 -16.18 3.61 -5.26
CA HIS A 79 -14.84 3.68 -5.81
C HIS A 79 -14.42 2.46 -6.62
N HIS A 80 -15.28 1.45 -6.74
CA HIS A 80 -15.05 0.21 -7.52
C HIS A 80 -13.72 -0.49 -7.21
N LEU A 81 -13.24 -0.38 -5.95
CA LEU A 81 -11.99 -1.00 -5.55
C LEU A 81 -12.12 -2.54 -5.51
N SER A 82 -11.03 -3.21 -5.86
CA SER A 82 -10.98 -4.66 -5.74
C SER A 82 -11.08 -5.12 -4.28
N ARG A 83 -11.59 -6.34 -4.06
CA ARG A 83 -11.70 -6.90 -2.70
C ARG A 83 -10.37 -6.96 -1.98
N ASN A 84 -9.28 -7.25 -2.70
CA ASN A 84 -7.93 -7.26 -2.11
C ASN A 84 -7.45 -5.86 -1.72
N THR A 85 -7.78 -4.82 -2.51
CA THR A 85 -7.45 -3.43 -2.19
C THR A 85 -8.22 -2.95 -0.96
N THR A 86 -9.52 -3.23 -0.90
CA THR A 86 -10.36 -2.90 0.25
C THR A 86 -9.85 -3.60 1.52
N SER A 87 -9.62 -4.91 1.44
CA SER A 87 -9.04 -5.70 2.53
C SER A 87 -7.68 -5.18 2.98
N PHE A 88 -6.85 -4.66 2.06
CA PHE A 88 -5.56 -4.07 2.39
C PHE A 88 -5.72 -2.86 3.32
N TYR A 89 -6.64 -1.93 3.01
CA TYR A 89 -6.92 -0.79 3.87
C TYR A 89 -7.51 -1.20 5.22
N MET A 90 -8.44 -2.17 5.23
CA MET A 90 -9.01 -2.71 6.47
C MET A 90 -7.94 -3.31 7.39
N ARG A 91 -6.98 -4.05 6.83
CA ARG A 91 -5.87 -4.63 7.62
C ARG A 91 -4.97 -3.57 8.24
N ILE A 92 -4.74 -2.46 7.55
CA ILE A 92 -3.93 -1.37 8.10
C ILE A 92 -4.67 -0.69 9.25
N LEU A 93 -5.95 -0.33 9.06
CA LEU A 93 -6.76 0.28 10.11
C LEU A 93 -6.89 -0.66 11.33
N ARG A 94 -7.08 -1.97 11.10
CA ARG A 94 -7.09 -2.98 12.16
C ARG A 94 -5.77 -3.06 12.92
N CYS A 95 -4.64 -2.94 12.22
CA CYS A 95 -3.32 -2.90 12.84
C CYS A 95 -3.17 -1.67 13.73
N VAL A 96 -3.59 -0.50 13.23
CA VAL A 96 -3.60 0.77 13.99
C VAL A 96 -4.48 0.67 15.23
N TYR A 97 -5.71 0.17 15.09
CA TYR A 97 -6.64 -0.01 16.20
C TYR A 97 -6.06 -0.94 17.29
N ARG A 98 -5.55 -2.11 16.90
CA ARG A 98 -4.92 -3.05 17.84
C ARG A 98 -3.71 -2.46 18.55
N LYS A 99 -2.97 -1.60 17.88
CA LYS A 99 -1.85 -0.90 18.50
C LYS A 99 -2.34 0.12 19.52
N ALA A 100 -3.37 0.89 19.22
CA ALA A 100 -4.00 1.82 20.16
C ALA A 100 -4.56 1.08 21.38
N VAL A 101 -5.21 -0.08 21.20
CA VAL A 101 -5.63 -0.94 22.32
C VAL A 101 -4.45 -1.39 23.17
N GLY A 102 -3.35 -1.83 22.56
CA GLY A 102 -2.13 -2.22 23.27
C GLY A 102 -1.46 -1.09 24.06
N GLU A 103 -1.64 0.15 23.61
CA GLU A 103 -1.16 1.37 24.28
C GLU A 103 -2.19 1.91 25.31
N GLY A 104 -3.35 1.25 25.48
CA GLY A 104 -4.41 1.67 26.41
C GLY A 104 -5.19 2.91 25.94
N LEU A 105 -5.12 3.24 24.66
CA LEU A 105 -5.77 4.41 24.05
C LEU A 105 -7.14 4.11 23.44
N ALA A 106 -7.47 2.82 23.31
CA ALA A 106 -8.75 2.32 22.81
C ALA A 106 -9.23 1.14 23.65
N LEU A 107 -10.56 0.92 23.68
CA LEU A 107 -11.12 -0.25 24.33
C LEU A 107 -10.84 -1.54 23.51
N PRO A 108 -10.72 -2.72 24.17
CA PRO A 108 -10.54 -3.98 23.46
C PRO A 108 -11.87 -4.43 22.82
N ALA A 109 -12.14 -3.92 21.62
CA ALA A 109 -13.26 -4.32 20.77
C ALA A 109 -12.72 -4.83 19.42
N ASP A 110 -13.55 -5.44 18.58
CA ASP A 110 -13.20 -5.82 17.21
C ASP A 110 -14.13 -5.13 16.20
N PRO A 111 -13.90 -3.85 15.86
CA PRO A 111 -14.69 -3.14 14.85
C PRO A 111 -14.55 -3.72 13.44
N PHE A 112 -13.65 -4.72 13.26
CA PHE A 112 -13.38 -5.35 11.96
C PHE A 112 -13.96 -6.77 11.85
N GLU A 113 -14.84 -7.18 12.77
CA GLU A 113 -15.39 -8.55 12.78
C GLU A 113 -16.21 -8.89 11.54
N ASN A 114 -16.93 -7.91 10.99
CA ASN A 114 -17.84 -8.09 9.86
C ASN A 114 -17.22 -7.72 8.50
N VAL A 115 -16.01 -7.19 8.45
CA VAL A 115 -15.35 -6.78 7.20
C VAL A 115 -14.30 -7.78 6.75
N TYR A 116 -14.09 -7.85 5.44
CA TYR A 116 -13.12 -8.77 4.88
C TYR A 116 -11.68 -8.27 5.07
N THR A 117 -10.89 -9.03 5.81
CA THR A 117 -9.45 -8.76 6.04
C THR A 117 -8.52 -9.84 5.47
N GLY A 118 -9.04 -10.74 4.63
CA GLY A 118 -8.29 -11.80 3.97
C GLY A 118 -7.56 -11.35 2.70
N VAL A 119 -7.01 -12.31 1.99
CA VAL A 119 -6.39 -12.11 0.67
C VAL A 119 -6.96 -13.14 -0.29
N ASP A 120 -7.70 -12.67 -1.30
CA ASP A 120 -8.20 -13.54 -2.37
C ASP A 120 -7.04 -13.96 -3.27
N LYS A 121 -7.07 -15.21 -3.71
CA LYS A 121 -6.13 -15.70 -4.72
C LYS A 121 -6.34 -14.95 -6.02
N THR A 122 -5.31 -14.31 -6.51
CA THR A 122 -5.31 -13.71 -7.83
C THR A 122 -4.83 -14.71 -8.87
N SER A 123 -5.44 -14.73 -10.05
CA SER A 123 -4.94 -15.50 -11.17
C SER A 123 -3.57 -14.95 -11.58
N LYS A 124 -2.54 -15.79 -11.44
CA LYS A 124 -1.20 -15.44 -11.91
C LYS A 124 -1.18 -15.65 -13.44
N ARG A 125 -0.93 -14.57 -14.15
CA ARG A 125 -0.70 -14.63 -15.61
C ARG A 125 0.75 -15.04 -15.85
N ALA A 126 1.00 -16.34 -15.83
CA ALA A 126 2.31 -16.87 -16.21
C ALA A 126 2.40 -16.92 -17.75
N ALA A 127 3.44 -16.35 -18.31
CA ALA A 127 3.77 -16.53 -19.74
C ALA A 127 4.20 -17.97 -20.00
N THR A 128 3.80 -18.53 -21.13
CA THR A 128 4.25 -19.85 -21.55
C THR A 128 5.68 -19.79 -22.10
N LEU A 129 6.36 -20.94 -22.19
CA LEU A 129 7.67 -21.00 -22.84
C LEU A 129 7.60 -20.58 -24.32
N THR A 130 6.47 -20.78 -24.96
CA THR A 130 6.22 -20.33 -26.33
C THR A 130 6.19 -18.81 -26.41
N ASP A 131 5.52 -18.16 -25.46
CA ASP A 131 5.48 -16.69 -25.37
C ASP A 131 6.88 -16.12 -25.14
N ILE A 132 7.69 -16.73 -24.27
CA ILE A 132 9.09 -16.33 -24.02
C ILE A 132 9.93 -16.45 -25.29
N LYS A 133 9.74 -17.52 -26.08
CA LYS A 133 10.45 -17.68 -27.38
C LYS A 133 10.02 -16.60 -28.36
N HIS A 134 8.73 -16.28 -28.45
CA HIS A 134 8.24 -15.21 -29.32
C HIS A 134 8.81 -13.86 -28.92
N ILE A 135 8.77 -13.52 -27.61
CA ILE A 135 9.35 -12.27 -27.09
C ILE A 135 10.84 -12.15 -27.45
N LYS A 136 11.60 -13.25 -27.33
CA LYS A 136 13.03 -13.28 -27.69
C LYS A 136 13.27 -12.99 -29.19
N GLN A 137 12.35 -13.41 -30.05
CA GLN A 137 12.48 -13.31 -31.52
C GLN A 137 11.93 -11.98 -32.09
N LEU A 138 11.36 -11.10 -31.24
CA LEU A 138 10.84 -9.79 -31.70
C LEU A 138 11.98 -8.94 -32.24
N ASP A 139 11.82 -8.47 -33.47
CA ASP A 139 12.66 -7.40 -34.02
C ASP A 139 12.15 -6.05 -33.48
N LEU A 140 12.93 -5.40 -32.66
CA LEU A 140 12.65 -4.14 -31.99
C LEU A 140 13.71 -3.07 -32.31
N SER A 141 14.44 -3.22 -33.42
CA SER A 141 15.52 -2.33 -33.83
C SER A 141 15.06 -0.86 -33.93
N ASP A 142 13.82 -0.62 -34.33
CA ASP A 142 13.21 0.71 -34.42
C ASP A 142 12.66 1.25 -33.08
N HIS A 143 12.67 0.43 -32.02
CA HIS A 143 12.08 0.73 -30.72
C HIS A 143 13.02 0.43 -29.56
N LYS A 144 14.08 1.24 -29.42
CA LYS A 144 15.15 1.07 -28.41
C LYS A 144 14.67 0.81 -26.97
N SER A 145 13.61 1.51 -26.54
CA SER A 145 13.06 1.31 -25.19
C SER A 145 12.39 -0.05 -25.03
N LEU A 146 11.71 -0.56 -26.04
CA LEU A 146 11.11 -1.90 -26.02
C LEU A 146 12.17 -2.98 -26.16
N GLU A 147 13.21 -2.76 -26.95
CA GLU A 147 14.38 -3.65 -27.05
C GLU A 147 15.03 -3.83 -25.67
N PHE A 148 15.32 -2.73 -24.99
CA PHE A 148 15.87 -2.75 -23.64
C PHE A 148 14.94 -3.44 -22.63
N ALA A 149 13.63 -3.16 -22.67
CA ALA A 149 12.65 -3.82 -21.81
C ALA A 149 12.58 -5.34 -22.05
N ARG A 150 12.63 -5.78 -23.33
CA ARG A 150 12.72 -7.20 -23.71
C ARG A 150 13.97 -7.85 -23.10
N ASP A 151 15.10 -7.21 -23.25
CA ASP A 151 16.39 -7.78 -22.83
C ASP A 151 16.47 -7.90 -21.30
N ILE A 152 16.00 -6.89 -20.54
CA ILE A 152 15.88 -6.96 -19.08
C ILE A 152 14.91 -8.07 -18.66
N PHE A 153 13.76 -8.20 -19.34
CA PHE A 153 12.79 -9.24 -19.06
C PHE A 153 13.40 -10.64 -19.26
N LEU A 154 14.08 -10.86 -20.41
CA LEU A 154 14.73 -12.13 -20.71
C LEU A 154 15.87 -12.44 -19.72
N PHE A 155 16.66 -11.43 -19.37
CA PHE A 155 17.70 -11.57 -18.35
C PHE A 155 17.10 -12.00 -17.01
N SER A 156 16.08 -11.30 -16.53
CA SER A 156 15.36 -11.67 -15.29
C SER A 156 14.81 -13.11 -15.36
N PHE A 157 14.24 -13.50 -16.51
CA PHE A 157 13.73 -14.86 -16.72
C PHE A 157 14.84 -15.92 -16.61
N TYR A 158 15.97 -15.73 -17.29
CA TYR A 158 17.11 -16.67 -17.23
C TYR A 158 17.79 -16.70 -15.86
N MET A 159 17.76 -15.58 -15.13
CA MET A 159 18.22 -15.49 -13.74
C MET A 159 17.18 -15.96 -12.72
N ARG A 160 16.21 -16.81 -13.14
CA ARG A 160 15.17 -17.42 -12.30
C ARG A 160 14.27 -16.43 -11.58
N GLY A 161 13.98 -15.30 -12.19
CA GLY A 161 13.05 -14.29 -11.67
C GLY A 161 13.73 -13.26 -10.77
N MET A 162 15.01 -12.93 -11.05
CA MET A 162 15.68 -11.80 -10.39
C MET A 162 14.85 -10.53 -10.53
N SER A 163 14.63 -9.81 -9.43
CA SER A 163 13.85 -8.56 -9.46
C SER A 163 14.61 -7.46 -10.21
N PHE A 164 13.88 -6.50 -10.79
CA PHE A 164 14.51 -5.35 -11.47
C PHE A 164 15.37 -4.50 -10.53
N ILE A 165 15.02 -4.46 -9.24
CA ILE A 165 15.81 -3.77 -8.22
C ILE A 165 17.15 -4.49 -8.02
N ASP A 166 17.14 -5.80 -7.85
CA ASP A 166 18.36 -6.59 -7.69
C ASP A 166 19.25 -6.49 -8.93
N LEU A 167 18.63 -6.46 -10.13
CA LEU A 167 19.34 -6.28 -11.39
C LEU A 167 20.05 -4.91 -11.45
N ALA A 168 19.36 -3.84 -11.03
CA ALA A 168 19.94 -2.50 -11.01
C ALA A 168 21.11 -2.39 -10.04
N TYR A 169 21.01 -3.01 -8.86
CA TYR A 169 22.13 -3.07 -7.91
C TYR A 169 23.29 -3.92 -8.41
N TYR A 170 23.00 -5.02 -9.11
CA TYR A 170 24.04 -5.87 -9.70
C TYR A 170 24.85 -5.13 -10.76
N GLY A 171 24.20 -4.34 -11.63
CA GLY A 171 24.87 -3.49 -12.60
C GLY A 171 25.77 -2.44 -11.93
N ALA A 172 25.24 -1.71 -10.96
CA ALA A 172 25.96 -0.65 -10.27
C ALA A 172 27.20 -1.16 -9.47
N GLN A 173 27.16 -2.38 -8.95
CA GLN A 173 28.32 -2.97 -8.24
C GLN A 173 29.42 -3.45 -9.19
N ASN A 174 29.08 -3.79 -10.42
CA ASN A 174 30.07 -4.31 -11.39
C ASN A 174 30.73 -3.22 -12.24
N GLU A 175 30.15 -2.02 -12.32
CA GLU A 175 30.83 -0.88 -12.97
C GLU A 175 32.11 -0.45 -12.25
N THR A 176 32.21 -0.68 -10.94
CA THR A 176 33.40 -0.38 -10.14
C THR A 176 34.60 -1.32 -10.39
N TYR A 177 34.42 -2.43 -11.10
CA TYR A 177 35.50 -3.41 -11.40
C TYR A 177 36.06 -3.32 -12.82
N ILE A 178 35.61 -2.35 -13.64
CA ILE A 178 36.04 -2.23 -15.05
C ILE A 178 37.02 -1.06 -15.24
N GLU A 179 37.31 -0.26 -14.21
CA GLU A 179 38.21 0.91 -14.27
C GLU A 179 39.61 0.67 -13.69
N ASP A 180 40.08 -0.60 -13.58
CA ASP A 180 41.47 -0.91 -13.22
C ASP A 180 42.23 -1.64 -14.37
#